data_c502b07f51f4d326ac47d76e9e9530da
#
_entry.id   c502b07f51f4d326ac47d76e9e9530da
#
_cell.length_a   1.000
_cell.length_b   1.000
_cell.length_c   1.000
_cell.angle_alpha   90.00
_cell.angle_beta   90.00
_cell.angle_gamma   90.00
#
_symmetry.space_group_name_H-M   'P 1'
#
loop_
_entity.id
_entity.type
_entity.pdbx_description
1 polymer ?
#
loop_
_entity_poly.entity_id
_entity_poly.type
_entity_poly.pdbx_seq_one_letter_code
_entity_poly.pdbx_strand_id
1 'polypeptide(L)'
;LGGIEYERLLRVVQGCTGLCAATGKPLVAGQEDCEALASAIMAEHPLAQDEALLLMGHGTEHAANHVYHALQEAFDKKGYRGFIGTVEGEPSFIDAVARLTASASERARLLPLMFVAGEHAKNDMAGEQEGSFLTCVREAGISAHPVLRGLGESEAIRALYVRRVETALREVER
;
A
#
# COMPACT_ATOMS: atom_id res chain seq x y z
N LEU A 1 0.06 4.69 7.09
CA LEU A 1 -1.29 5.23 7.30
C LEU A 1 -1.39 6.02 8.59
N GLY A 2 -2.41 6.91 8.70
CA GLY A 2 -2.75 7.66 9.91
C GLY A 2 -3.56 6.85 10.93
N GLY A 3 -3.20 5.59 11.16
CA GLY A 3 -3.91 4.68 12.06
C GLY A 3 -3.45 4.75 13.50
N ILE A 4 -3.83 3.73 14.29
CA ILE A 4 -3.61 3.64 15.74
C ILE A 4 -2.16 3.91 16.15
N GLU A 5 -1.20 3.36 15.41
CA GLU A 5 0.23 3.54 15.72
C GLU A 5 0.70 4.97 15.51
N TYR A 6 0.18 5.66 14.49
CA TYR A 6 0.45 7.07 14.29
C TYR A 6 -0.13 7.95 15.41
N GLU A 7 -1.33 7.65 15.86
CA GLU A 7 -1.94 8.34 17.00
C GLU A 7 -1.19 8.10 18.32
N ARG A 8 -0.66 6.89 18.51
CA ARG A 8 0.23 6.59 19.63
C ARG A 8 1.51 7.41 19.58
N LEU A 9 2.15 7.49 18.39
CA LEU A 9 3.33 8.32 18.17
C LEU A 9 3.05 9.79 18.51
N LEU A 10 1.95 10.35 18.02
CA LEU A 10 1.56 11.74 18.32
C LEU A 10 1.44 11.97 19.82
N ARG A 11 0.78 11.07 20.56
CA ARG A 11 0.64 11.19 22.03
C ARG A 11 1.98 11.15 22.75
N VAL A 12 2.90 10.27 22.32
CA VAL A 12 4.24 10.18 22.90
C VAL A 12 5.02 11.47 22.68
N VAL A 13 5.03 11.96 21.43
CA VAL A 13 5.76 13.21 21.07
C VAL A 13 5.19 14.42 21.82
N GLN A 14 3.86 14.53 21.93
CA GLN A 14 3.19 15.60 22.70
C GLN A 14 3.51 15.54 24.20
N GLY A 15 3.75 14.37 24.73
CA GLY A 15 4.14 14.16 26.13
C GLY A 15 5.61 14.47 26.42
N CYS A 16 6.46 14.65 25.42
CA CYS A 16 7.87 14.99 25.58
C CYS A 16 8.03 16.48 25.88
N THR A 17 8.15 16.82 27.16
CA THR A 17 8.41 18.21 27.60
C THR A 17 9.91 18.53 27.53
N GLY A 18 10.24 19.75 27.08
CA GLY A 18 11.61 20.23 26.99
C GLY A 18 12.38 19.82 25.72
N LEU A 19 11.70 19.17 24.77
CA LEU A 19 12.24 18.87 23.45
C LEU A 19 11.49 19.67 22.39
N CYS A 20 12.23 20.22 21.44
CA CYS A 20 11.63 20.78 20.21
C CYS A 20 11.44 19.59 19.24
N ALA A 21 10.21 19.17 19.05
CA ALA A 21 9.88 18.03 18.22
C ALA A 21 8.64 18.29 17.35
N ALA A 22 8.68 17.85 16.11
CA ALA A 22 7.51 17.81 15.23
C ALA A 22 7.34 16.40 14.68
N THR A 23 6.09 16.04 14.36
CA THR A 23 5.77 14.75 13.75
C THR A 23 5.26 14.99 12.34
N GLY A 24 5.95 14.44 11.35
CA GLY A 24 5.50 14.47 9.96
C GLY A 24 4.16 13.76 9.79
N LYS A 25 3.33 14.27 8.87
CA LYS A 25 2.10 13.58 8.48
C LYS A 25 2.40 12.17 7.96
N PRO A 26 1.46 11.22 8.05
CA PRO A 26 1.59 9.91 7.42
C PRO A 26 1.92 10.05 5.92
N LEU A 27 2.51 9.01 5.33
CA LEU A 27 2.78 9.00 3.88
C LEU A 27 1.51 9.32 3.09
N VAL A 28 0.40 8.72 3.49
CA VAL A 28 -0.92 8.97 2.90
C VAL A 28 -1.84 9.51 3.99
N ALA A 29 -2.21 10.77 3.86
CA ALA A 29 -3.09 11.50 4.75
C ALA A 29 -4.33 12.09 4.04
N GLY A 30 -4.36 12.05 2.69
CA GLY A 30 -5.46 12.58 1.89
C GLY A 30 -5.39 12.14 0.43
N GLN A 31 -6.33 12.64 -0.37
CA GLN A 31 -6.51 12.25 -1.78
C GLN A 31 -5.26 12.51 -2.63
N GLU A 32 -4.66 13.68 -2.50
CA GLU A 32 -3.43 14.05 -3.26
C GLU A 32 -2.27 13.10 -2.98
N ASP A 33 -2.17 12.62 -1.74
CA ASP A 33 -1.15 11.65 -1.35
C ASP A 33 -1.40 10.28 -1.98
N CYS A 34 -2.67 9.85 -2.06
CA CYS A 34 -3.07 8.63 -2.77
C CYS A 34 -2.69 8.72 -4.25
N GLU A 35 -2.95 9.85 -4.89
CA GLU A 35 -2.63 10.09 -6.30
C GLU A 35 -1.12 10.11 -6.55
N ALA A 36 -0.35 10.70 -5.64
CA ALA A 36 1.12 10.71 -5.70
C ALA A 36 1.69 9.29 -5.52
N LEU A 37 1.19 8.53 -4.54
CA LEU A 37 1.59 7.15 -4.31
C LEU A 37 1.21 6.26 -5.49
N ALA A 38 -0.02 6.37 -6.01
CA ALA A 38 -0.45 5.65 -7.20
C ALA A 38 0.46 5.94 -8.40
N SER A 39 0.78 7.21 -8.63
CA SER A 39 1.66 7.60 -9.74
C SER A 39 3.07 7.02 -9.59
N ALA A 40 3.63 6.99 -8.37
CA ALA A 40 4.92 6.38 -8.10
C ALA A 40 4.91 4.86 -8.35
N ILE A 41 3.88 4.17 -7.88
CA ILE A 41 3.72 2.72 -8.11
C ILE A 41 3.58 2.43 -9.60
N MET A 42 2.74 3.15 -10.32
CA MET A 42 2.53 2.98 -11.76
C MET A 42 3.80 3.18 -12.57
N ALA A 43 4.59 4.19 -12.24
CA ALA A 43 5.85 4.50 -12.92
C ALA A 43 6.89 3.39 -12.71
N GLU A 44 6.93 2.78 -11.51
CA GLU A 44 7.87 1.71 -11.19
C GLU A 44 7.42 0.34 -11.71
N HIS A 45 6.10 0.17 -11.89
CA HIS A 45 5.49 -1.09 -12.30
C HIS A 45 4.65 -0.94 -13.58
N PRO A 46 5.25 -0.59 -14.72
CA PRO A 46 4.51 -0.59 -15.99
C PRO A 46 3.95 -2.00 -16.26
N LEU A 47 2.73 -2.08 -16.79
CA LEU A 47 2.02 -3.31 -17.06
C LEU A 47 1.97 -3.62 -18.56
N ALA A 48 2.21 -4.87 -18.93
CA ALA A 48 1.92 -5.36 -20.26
C ALA A 48 0.39 -5.47 -20.48
N GLN A 49 -0.04 -5.70 -21.72
CA GLN A 49 -1.46 -5.72 -22.07
C GLN A 49 -2.26 -6.81 -21.34
N ASP A 50 -1.63 -7.94 -21.06
CA ASP A 50 -2.20 -9.10 -20.38
C ASP A 50 -1.86 -9.16 -18.86
N GLU A 51 -1.23 -8.11 -18.33
CA GLU A 51 -0.70 -8.10 -16.97
C GLU A 51 -1.48 -7.15 -16.05
N ALA A 52 -1.59 -7.53 -14.77
CA ALA A 52 -2.12 -6.72 -13.69
C ALA A 52 -1.16 -6.69 -12.49
N LEU A 53 -1.39 -5.75 -11.58
CA LEU A 53 -0.71 -5.66 -10.30
C LEU A 53 -1.72 -5.91 -9.18
N LEU A 54 -1.48 -6.89 -8.32
CA LEU A 54 -2.23 -7.12 -7.10
C LEU A 54 -1.40 -6.68 -5.89
N LEU A 55 -1.92 -5.72 -5.16
CA LEU A 55 -1.25 -5.11 -4.01
C LEU A 55 -1.85 -5.63 -2.72
N MET A 56 -1.03 -6.21 -1.85
CA MET A 56 -1.45 -6.69 -0.54
C MET A 56 -1.20 -5.63 0.53
N GLY A 57 -2.26 -5.00 1.04
CA GLY A 57 -2.23 -4.17 2.24
C GLY A 57 -2.39 -5.01 3.52
N HIS A 58 -1.95 -4.47 4.65
CA HIS A 58 -2.24 -5.09 5.95
C HIS A 58 -3.74 -5.01 6.27
N GLY A 59 -4.33 -3.83 6.03
CA GLY A 59 -5.67 -3.51 6.47
C GLY A 59 -5.69 -3.04 7.93
N THR A 60 -6.85 -2.59 8.38
CA THR A 60 -7.08 -2.16 9.75
C THR A 60 -8.57 -1.91 9.98
N GLU A 61 -9.08 -2.13 11.19
CA GLU A 61 -10.42 -1.71 11.61
C GLU A 61 -10.53 -0.19 11.86
N HIS A 62 -9.40 0.53 11.89
CA HIS A 62 -9.37 1.97 12.07
C HIS A 62 -9.92 2.72 10.86
N ALA A 63 -10.51 3.92 11.08
CA ALA A 63 -11.04 4.76 10.01
C ALA A 63 -10.01 5.08 8.90
N ALA A 64 -8.71 5.06 9.20
CA ALA A 64 -7.63 5.20 8.21
C ALA A 64 -7.64 4.13 7.11
N ASN A 65 -8.42 3.06 7.26
CA ASN A 65 -8.56 2.02 6.25
C ASN A 65 -9.13 2.54 4.92
N HIS A 66 -9.90 3.65 4.94
CA HIS A 66 -10.43 4.30 3.73
C HIS A 66 -9.35 4.65 2.69
N VAL A 67 -8.09 4.77 3.11
CA VAL A 67 -6.95 5.05 2.23
C VAL A 67 -6.77 3.98 1.15
N TYR A 68 -7.08 2.72 1.44
CA TYR A 68 -7.00 1.65 0.44
C TYR A 68 -8.03 1.86 -0.68
N HIS A 69 -9.25 2.27 -0.33
CA HIS A 69 -10.27 2.62 -1.33
C HIS A 69 -9.86 3.84 -2.16
N ALA A 70 -9.36 4.89 -1.51
CA ALA A 70 -8.90 6.10 -2.21
C ALA A 70 -7.72 5.82 -3.17
N LEU A 71 -6.81 4.93 -2.77
CA LEU A 71 -5.70 4.51 -3.64
C LEU A 71 -6.22 3.65 -4.82
N GLN A 72 -7.19 2.76 -4.57
CA GLN A 72 -7.84 2.00 -5.62
C GLN A 72 -8.54 2.90 -6.64
N GLU A 73 -9.27 3.92 -6.16
CA GLU A 73 -9.89 4.91 -7.05
C GLU A 73 -8.85 5.67 -7.90
N ALA A 74 -7.67 5.94 -7.34
CA ALA A 74 -6.60 6.60 -8.07
C ALA A 74 -6.07 5.73 -9.23
N PHE A 75 -5.98 4.41 -9.05
CA PHE A 75 -5.66 3.47 -10.13
C PHE A 75 -6.78 3.40 -11.16
N ASP A 76 -8.03 3.29 -10.73
CA ASP A 76 -9.21 3.18 -11.61
C ASP A 76 -9.35 4.42 -12.50
N LYS A 77 -9.19 5.63 -11.95
CA LYS A 77 -9.22 6.90 -12.69
C LYS A 77 -8.14 6.99 -13.78
N LYS A 78 -7.01 6.31 -13.57
CA LYS A 78 -5.88 6.29 -14.52
C LYS A 78 -5.94 5.10 -15.49
N GLY A 79 -6.97 4.25 -15.40
CA GLY A 79 -7.09 3.04 -16.22
C GLY A 79 -5.97 2.02 -15.95
N TYR A 80 -5.36 2.07 -14.77
CA TYR A 80 -4.30 1.16 -14.40
C TYR A 80 -4.88 -0.10 -13.76
N ARG A 81 -4.50 -1.27 -14.25
CA ARG A 81 -4.95 -2.56 -13.72
C ARG A 81 -4.20 -2.93 -12.43
N GLY A 82 -4.30 -2.05 -11.44
CA GLY A 82 -3.84 -2.25 -10.07
C GLY A 82 -5.03 -2.57 -9.18
N PHE A 83 -4.96 -3.65 -8.44
CA PHE A 83 -6.00 -4.09 -7.51
C PHE A 83 -5.44 -4.19 -6.11
N ILE A 84 -6.20 -3.72 -5.13
CA ILE A 84 -5.79 -3.72 -3.74
C ILE A 84 -6.67 -4.68 -2.96
N GLY A 85 -6.03 -5.61 -2.24
CA GLY A 85 -6.66 -6.45 -1.24
C GLY A 85 -5.92 -6.34 0.09
N THR A 86 -6.63 -6.45 1.20
CA THR A 86 -6.05 -6.38 2.54
C THR A 86 -6.16 -7.72 3.25
N VAL A 87 -5.21 -7.99 4.17
CA VAL A 87 -5.25 -9.17 5.04
C VAL A 87 -6.36 -9.00 6.07
N GLU A 88 -6.50 -7.79 6.62
CA GLU A 88 -7.51 -7.42 7.60
C GLU A 88 -8.28 -6.18 7.14
N GLY A 89 -9.60 -6.26 7.00
CA GLY A 89 -10.45 -5.12 6.63
C GLY A 89 -10.80 -5.07 5.13
N GLU A 90 -11.11 -3.86 4.62
CA GLU A 90 -11.59 -3.62 3.26
C GLU A 90 -10.64 -2.70 2.46
N PRO A 91 -10.54 -2.86 1.13
CA PRO A 91 -11.17 -3.91 0.32
C PRO A 91 -10.63 -5.30 0.68
N SER A 92 -11.52 -6.28 0.70
CA SER A 92 -11.11 -7.64 1.03
C SER A 92 -10.22 -8.21 -0.07
N PHE A 93 -9.42 -9.18 0.31
CA PHE A 93 -8.60 -9.92 -0.64
C PHE A 93 -9.45 -10.64 -1.70
N ILE A 94 -10.59 -11.21 -1.30
CA ILE A 94 -11.51 -11.93 -2.20
C ILE A 94 -12.05 -10.96 -3.27
N ASP A 95 -12.44 -9.75 -2.89
CA ASP A 95 -12.91 -8.73 -3.82
C ASP A 95 -11.80 -8.30 -4.79
N ALA A 96 -10.58 -8.19 -4.32
CA ALA A 96 -9.44 -7.85 -5.17
C ALA A 96 -9.16 -8.95 -6.22
N VAL A 97 -9.24 -10.22 -5.84
CA VAL A 97 -9.10 -11.36 -6.77
C VAL A 97 -10.26 -11.40 -7.76
N ALA A 98 -11.49 -11.14 -7.31
CA ALA A 98 -12.66 -11.08 -8.20
C ALA A 98 -12.51 -9.97 -9.26
N ARG A 99 -12.05 -8.78 -8.86
CA ARG A 99 -11.76 -7.66 -9.77
C ARG A 99 -10.61 -7.97 -10.73
N LEU A 100 -9.55 -8.60 -10.24
CA LEU A 100 -8.44 -9.05 -11.05
C LEU A 100 -8.92 -10.05 -12.13
N THR A 101 -9.72 -11.02 -11.75
CA THR A 101 -10.31 -12.01 -12.69
C THR A 101 -11.20 -11.32 -13.74
N ALA A 102 -12.04 -10.36 -13.32
CA ALA A 102 -12.90 -9.59 -14.21
C ALA A 102 -12.13 -8.69 -15.19
N SER A 103 -10.87 -8.37 -14.90
CA SER A 103 -10.01 -7.57 -15.79
C SER A 103 -9.49 -8.31 -17.02
N ALA A 104 -9.76 -9.62 -17.13
CA ALA A 104 -9.26 -10.49 -18.17
C ALA A 104 -7.71 -10.48 -18.31
N SER A 105 -7.00 -10.18 -17.24
CA SER A 105 -5.54 -10.30 -17.20
C SER A 105 -5.14 -11.77 -17.04
N GLU A 106 -4.15 -12.20 -17.82
CA GLU A 106 -3.65 -13.58 -17.77
C GLU A 106 -2.53 -13.76 -16.75
N ARG A 107 -1.87 -12.65 -16.39
CA ARG A 107 -0.74 -12.61 -15.46
C ARG A 107 -0.93 -11.55 -14.40
N ALA A 108 -0.45 -11.83 -13.18
CA ALA A 108 -0.45 -10.86 -12.09
C ALA A 108 0.88 -10.86 -11.34
N ARG A 109 1.41 -9.66 -11.11
CA ARG A 109 2.46 -9.47 -10.10
C ARG A 109 1.81 -9.16 -8.76
N LEU A 110 2.27 -9.82 -7.70
CA LEU A 110 1.81 -9.61 -6.34
C LEU A 110 2.87 -8.80 -5.58
N LEU A 111 2.49 -7.63 -5.06
CA LEU A 111 3.41 -6.79 -4.28
C LEU A 111 2.81 -6.46 -2.90
N PRO A 112 3.64 -6.39 -1.85
CA PRO A 112 3.19 -5.87 -0.57
C PRO A 112 3.03 -4.34 -0.64
N LEU A 113 1.83 -3.85 -0.32
CA LEU A 113 1.56 -2.43 -0.09
C LEU A 113 1.96 -2.06 1.35
N MET A 114 3.17 -2.42 1.70
CA MET A 114 3.78 -2.23 3.02
C MET A 114 5.20 -1.69 2.87
N PHE A 115 5.68 -0.95 3.86
CA PHE A 115 7.01 -0.34 3.80
C PHE A 115 8.13 -1.39 3.71
N VAL A 116 7.96 -2.52 4.41
CA VAL A 116 8.87 -3.68 4.40
C VAL A 116 8.12 -4.93 3.98
N ALA A 117 8.71 -5.76 3.14
CA ALA A 117 8.23 -7.09 2.80
C ALA A 117 8.54 -8.07 3.96
N GLY A 118 7.74 -7.99 5.04
CA GLY A 118 7.87 -8.79 6.25
C GLY A 118 7.19 -10.16 6.16
N GLU A 119 6.82 -10.72 7.31
CA GLU A 119 6.21 -12.05 7.40
C GLU A 119 4.88 -12.17 6.66
N HIS A 120 4.02 -11.14 6.70
CA HIS A 120 2.79 -11.13 5.90
C HIS A 120 3.07 -11.23 4.40
N ALA A 121 4.08 -10.54 3.89
CA ALA A 121 4.43 -10.64 2.48
C ALA A 121 4.97 -12.04 2.10
N LYS A 122 5.68 -12.70 3.01
CA LYS A 122 6.23 -14.04 2.76
C LYS A 122 5.18 -15.13 2.90
N ASN A 123 4.32 -15.02 3.92
CA ASN A 123 3.35 -16.05 4.27
C ASN A 123 2.00 -15.80 3.60
N ASP A 124 1.34 -14.68 3.88
CA ASP A 124 -0.03 -14.44 3.41
C ASP A 124 -0.08 -14.08 1.92
N MET A 125 0.96 -13.38 1.40
CA MET A 125 1.00 -13.05 -0.02
C MET A 125 1.67 -14.14 -0.86
N ALA A 126 2.92 -14.51 -0.54
CA ALA A 126 3.75 -15.35 -1.38
C ALA A 126 3.84 -16.81 -0.90
N GLY A 127 3.17 -17.16 0.20
CA GLY A 127 3.13 -18.51 0.72
C GLY A 127 2.40 -19.47 -0.24
N GLU A 128 2.73 -20.75 -0.13
CA GLU A 128 2.13 -21.81 -0.96
C GLU A 128 0.98 -22.53 -0.23
N GLN A 129 0.63 -22.08 0.98
CA GLN A 129 -0.50 -22.63 1.73
C GLN A 129 -1.83 -22.18 1.12
N GLU A 130 -2.84 -22.98 1.32
CA GLU A 130 -4.22 -22.66 0.98
C GLU A 130 -4.64 -21.30 1.59
N GLY A 131 -5.31 -20.47 0.79
CA GLY A 131 -5.77 -19.15 1.21
C GLY A 131 -4.73 -18.04 1.13
N SER A 132 -3.48 -18.30 0.72
CA SER A 132 -2.55 -17.22 0.39
C SER A 132 -2.98 -16.47 -0.87
N PHE A 133 -2.55 -15.22 -1.02
CA PHE A 133 -2.84 -14.43 -2.23
C PHE A 133 -2.35 -15.16 -3.49
N LEU A 134 -1.15 -15.76 -3.42
CA LEU A 134 -0.56 -16.51 -4.52
C LEU A 134 -1.42 -17.70 -4.94
N THR A 135 -1.84 -18.53 -3.98
CA THR A 135 -2.63 -19.73 -4.28
C THR A 135 -4.01 -19.38 -4.81
N CYS A 136 -4.70 -18.42 -4.21
CA CYS A 136 -6.04 -18.00 -4.66
C CYS A 136 -6.02 -17.37 -6.07
N VAL A 137 -4.99 -16.59 -6.43
CA VAL A 137 -4.86 -16.03 -7.78
C VAL A 137 -4.59 -17.13 -8.79
N ARG A 138 -3.76 -18.12 -8.44
CA ARG A 138 -3.49 -19.30 -9.30
C ARG A 138 -4.74 -20.18 -9.47
N GLU A 139 -5.52 -20.37 -8.42
CA GLU A 139 -6.80 -21.10 -8.46
C GLU A 139 -7.84 -20.40 -9.34
N ALA A 140 -7.78 -19.07 -9.44
CA ALA A 140 -8.58 -18.30 -10.38
C ALA A 140 -8.08 -18.39 -11.84
N GLY A 141 -7.05 -19.22 -12.11
CA GLY A 141 -6.53 -19.45 -13.45
C GLY A 141 -5.55 -18.39 -13.96
N ILE A 142 -5.06 -17.50 -13.08
CA ILE A 142 -4.15 -16.40 -13.44
C ILE A 142 -2.71 -16.77 -13.02
N SER A 143 -1.75 -16.60 -13.94
CA SER A 143 -0.34 -16.81 -13.63
C SER A 143 0.15 -15.75 -12.66
N ALA A 144 0.48 -16.14 -11.43
CA ALA A 144 0.83 -15.22 -10.35
C ALA A 144 2.33 -15.28 -10.02
N HIS A 145 2.95 -14.11 -9.92
CA HIS A 145 4.36 -13.94 -9.57
C HIS A 145 4.52 -12.99 -8.38
N PRO A 146 4.92 -13.49 -7.19
CA PRO A 146 5.15 -12.65 -6.04
C PRO A 146 6.49 -11.90 -6.16
N VAL A 147 6.47 -10.61 -5.80
CA VAL A 147 7.64 -9.74 -5.72
C VAL A 147 7.78 -9.30 -4.27
N LEU A 148 8.70 -9.92 -3.54
CA LEU A 148 8.97 -9.65 -2.12
C LEU A 148 9.84 -8.40 -1.96
N ARG A 149 9.29 -7.25 -2.37
CA ARG A 149 9.94 -5.96 -2.29
C ARG A 149 8.99 -4.95 -1.65
N GLY A 150 9.39 -4.39 -0.53
CA GLY A 150 8.59 -3.40 0.20
C GLY A 150 8.64 -2.02 -0.44
N LEU A 151 7.64 -1.17 -0.15
CA LEU A 151 7.57 0.20 -0.66
C LEU A 151 8.80 1.05 -0.28
N GLY A 152 9.44 0.75 0.86
CA GLY A 152 10.65 1.43 1.31
C GLY A 152 11.88 1.19 0.42
N GLU A 153 11.85 0.22 -0.47
CA GLU A 153 12.90 -0.04 -1.46
C GLU A 153 12.75 0.82 -2.73
N SER A 154 11.59 1.44 -2.93
CA SER A 154 11.33 2.36 -4.03
C SER A 154 11.93 3.74 -3.73
N GLU A 155 12.76 4.25 -4.64
CA GLU A 155 13.35 5.59 -4.51
C GLU A 155 12.26 6.68 -4.59
N ALA A 156 11.31 6.52 -5.51
CA ALA A 156 10.21 7.47 -5.66
C ALA A 156 9.34 7.56 -4.40
N ILE A 157 9.07 6.42 -3.75
CA ILE A 157 8.30 6.39 -2.50
C ILE A 157 9.12 6.93 -1.32
N ARG A 158 10.42 6.62 -1.24
CA ARG A 158 11.29 7.25 -0.24
C ARG A 158 11.31 8.77 -0.38
N ALA A 159 11.31 9.31 -1.60
CA ALA A 159 11.23 10.75 -1.82
C ALA A 159 9.94 11.38 -1.28
N LEU A 160 8.81 10.64 -1.28
CA LEU A 160 7.58 11.09 -0.62
C LEU A 160 7.77 11.21 0.90
N TYR A 161 8.45 10.25 1.53
CA TYR A 161 8.77 10.31 2.97
C TYR A 161 9.70 11.48 3.30
N VAL A 162 10.74 11.69 2.50
CA VAL A 162 11.68 12.81 2.69
C VAL A 162 10.94 14.15 2.70
N ARG A 163 10.00 14.35 1.78
CA ARG A 163 9.15 15.56 1.77
C ARG A 163 8.33 15.74 3.05
N ARG A 164 7.86 14.64 3.67
CA ARG A 164 7.16 14.71 4.98
C ARG A 164 8.09 15.18 6.09
N VAL A 165 9.32 14.67 6.11
CA VAL A 165 10.35 15.08 7.08
C VAL A 165 10.70 16.57 6.90
N GLU A 166 10.95 17.01 5.67
CA GLU A 166 11.26 18.41 5.36
C GLU A 166 10.14 19.36 5.78
N THR A 167 8.87 18.94 5.61
CA THR A 167 7.72 19.73 6.05
C THR A 167 7.68 19.83 7.57
N ALA A 168 7.89 18.74 8.28
CA ALA A 168 7.91 18.71 9.74
C ALA A 168 9.07 19.56 10.31
N LEU A 169 10.25 19.52 9.69
CA LEU A 169 11.40 20.35 10.10
C LEU A 169 11.09 21.83 10.02
N ARG A 170 10.44 22.29 8.96
CA ARG A 170 10.02 23.70 8.83
C ARG A 170 9.01 24.15 9.91
N GLU A 171 8.25 23.22 10.48
CA GLU A 171 7.35 23.50 11.60
C GLU A 171 8.11 23.70 12.93
N VAL A 172 9.24 23.00 13.08
CA VAL A 172 10.12 23.14 14.26
C VAL A 172 10.93 24.44 14.24
N GLU A 173 11.28 24.94 13.05
CA GLU A 173 12.09 26.15 12.87
C GLU A 173 11.29 27.47 13.02
N ARG A 174 9.97 27.39 13.20
CA ARG A 174 9.08 28.55 13.38
C ARG A 174 8.75 28.80 14.84
#